data_7bfae75c64e1e8a85cb5f68bb5421c1c
#
_entry.id   7bfae75c64e1e8a85cb5f68bb5421c1c
#
_cell.length_a   1.000
_cell.length_b   1.000
_cell.length_c   1.000
_cell.angle_alpha   90.00
_cell.angle_beta   90.00
_cell.angle_gamma   90.00
#
_symmetry.space_group_name_H-M   'P 1'
#
loop_
_entity.id
_entity.type
_entity.pdbx_description
1 polymer ?
#
loop_
_entity_poly.entity_id
_entity_poly.type
_entity_poly.pdbx_seq_one_letter_code
_entity_poly.pdbx_strand_id
1 'polypeptide(L)'
;MRVPHLSPTTLTADEQRLILRATAGNVRDHTSISLALGTGLRLGEIVGLDVGDVFAPDGTPRVRVRVRAAIAKGGRAADVFLPDKLVVKLKRFWRWKEARGEDASPDAPLFANQSGRRISKRRVQFTWAAWQRRARFDRVYGFHALRHTAVTNVYRTSRDLFLAQRFARHASPLTTVVYTHPSDEELLAGVRSLNC
;
A
#
# COMPACT_ATOMS: atom_id res chain seq x y z
N MET A 1 -8.89 -3.78 -34.43
CA MET A 1 -8.01 -4.32 -33.38
C MET A 1 -8.44 -3.72 -32.05
N ARG A 2 -9.13 -4.47 -31.18
CA ARG A 2 -9.49 -3.97 -29.83
C ARG A 2 -8.23 -4.03 -28.98
N VAL A 3 -7.66 -2.89 -28.62
CA VAL A 3 -6.66 -2.81 -27.56
C VAL A 3 -7.38 -3.19 -26.27
N PRO A 4 -7.00 -4.27 -25.59
CA PRO A 4 -7.62 -4.58 -24.31
C PRO A 4 -7.22 -3.50 -23.33
N HIS A 5 -8.13 -2.60 -22.97
CA HIS A 5 -7.98 -1.65 -21.88
C HIS A 5 -8.03 -2.45 -20.56
N LEU A 6 -6.93 -3.08 -20.23
CA LEU A 6 -6.76 -3.72 -18.92
C LEU A 6 -6.52 -2.63 -17.88
N SER A 7 -7.63 -2.03 -17.41
CA SER A 7 -7.56 -1.23 -16.19
C SER A 7 -6.99 -2.11 -15.07
N PRO A 8 -6.04 -1.62 -14.28
CA PRO A 8 -5.45 -2.42 -13.22
C PRO A 8 -6.52 -2.82 -12.21
N THR A 9 -6.48 -4.07 -11.78
CA THR A 9 -7.42 -4.59 -10.78
C THR A 9 -7.23 -3.86 -9.46
N THR A 10 -8.25 -3.11 -9.04
CA THR A 10 -8.27 -2.30 -7.81
C THR A 10 -9.38 -2.75 -6.87
N LEU A 11 -9.22 -2.48 -5.57
CA LEU A 11 -10.26 -2.68 -4.56
C LEU A 11 -11.25 -1.50 -4.64
N THR A 12 -12.52 -1.81 -4.53
CA THR A 12 -13.58 -0.80 -4.32
C THR A 12 -13.42 -0.13 -2.96
N ALA A 13 -14.10 0.99 -2.72
CA ALA A 13 -14.09 1.65 -1.41
C ALA A 13 -14.65 0.74 -0.31
N ASP A 14 -15.65 -0.08 -0.62
CA ASP A 14 -16.23 -1.05 0.33
C ASP A 14 -15.25 -2.17 0.66
N GLU A 15 -14.59 -2.76 -0.34
CA GLU A 15 -13.57 -3.78 -0.14
C GLU A 15 -12.39 -3.24 0.69
N GLN A 16 -11.98 -1.98 0.48
CA GLN A 16 -10.97 -1.34 1.32
C GLN A 16 -11.44 -1.23 2.78
N ARG A 17 -12.70 -0.85 3.02
CA ARG A 17 -13.28 -0.80 4.38
C ARG A 17 -13.37 -2.18 5.01
N LEU A 18 -13.86 -3.18 4.27
CA LEU A 18 -14.01 -4.55 4.75
C LEU A 18 -12.67 -5.17 5.14
N ILE A 19 -11.63 -5.04 4.32
CA ILE A 19 -10.31 -5.62 4.62
C ILE A 19 -9.66 -4.94 5.84
N LEU A 20 -9.79 -3.63 5.97
CA LEU A 20 -9.27 -2.91 7.13
C LEU A 20 -10.02 -3.28 8.42
N ARG A 21 -11.33 -3.52 8.38
CA ARG A 21 -12.10 -4.05 9.51
C ARG A 21 -11.70 -5.47 9.86
N ALA A 22 -11.63 -6.35 8.87
CA ALA A 22 -11.28 -7.76 9.07
C ALA A 22 -9.91 -7.93 9.73
N THR A 23 -8.95 -7.07 9.39
CA THR A 23 -7.57 -7.12 9.90
C THR A 23 -7.35 -6.36 11.20
N ALA A 24 -8.32 -5.57 11.69
CA ALA A 24 -8.15 -4.65 12.82
C ALA A 24 -7.61 -5.31 14.11
N GLY A 25 -7.94 -6.58 14.34
CA GLY A 25 -7.46 -7.37 15.49
C GLY A 25 -6.04 -7.93 15.32
N ASN A 26 -5.47 -7.91 14.11
CA ASN A 26 -4.10 -8.37 13.84
C ASN A 26 -3.22 -7.16 13.48
N VAL A 27 -2.55 -6.59 14.48
CA VAL A 27 -1.82 -5.33 14.34
C VAL A 27 -0.76 -5.38 13.24
N ARG A 28 0.01 -6.48 13.13
CA ARG A 28 1.05 -6.64 12.11
C ARG A 28 0.46 -6.65 10.69
N ASP A 29 -0.51 -7.51 10.44
CA ASP A 29 -1.08 -7.67 9.10
C ASP A 29 -1.89 -6.42 8.70
N HIS A 30 -2.62 -5.83 9.66
CA HIS A 30 -3.33 -4.56 9.48
C HIS A 30 -2.38 -3.42 9.07
N THR A 31 -1.21 -3.33 9.74
CA THR A 31 -0.22 -2.30 9.43
C THR A 31 0.40 -2.53 8.05
N SER A 32 0.74 -3.77 7.68
CA SER A 32 1.33 -4.07 6.37
C SER A 32 0.37 -3.74 5.21
N ILE A 33 -0.92 -4.07 5.36
CA ILE A 33 -1.98 -3.74 4.39
C ILE A 33 -2.21 -2.22 4.34
N SER A 34 -2.23 -1.55 5.50
CA SER A 34 -2.38 -0.10 5.58
C SER A 34 -1.21 0.65 4.95
N LEU A 35 0.04 0.13 5.10
CA LEU A 35 1.21 0.65 4.39
C LEU A 35 1.03 0.55 2.88
N ALA A 36 0.62 -0.62 2.37
CA ALA A 36 0.40 -0.79 0.93
C ALA A 36 -0.64 0.18 0.38
N LEU A 37 -1.78 0.33 1.07
CA LEU A 37 -2.86 1.23 0.67
C LEU A 37 -2.51 2.72 0.82
N GLY A 38 -1.73 3.08 1.84
CA GLY A 38 -1.40 4.48 2.13
C GLY A 38 -0.19 5.02 1.37
N THR A 39 0.72 4.14 0.89
CA THR A 39 1.98 4.55 0.28
C THR A 39 2.21 3.99 -1.12
N GLY A 40 1.40 3.04 -1.55
CA GLY A 40 1.61 2.33 -2.81
C GLY A 40 2.92 1.53 -2.87
N LEU A 41 3.56 1.23 -1.75
CA LEU A 41 4.77 0.41 -1.69
C LEU A 41 4.54 -0.97 -2.31
N ARG A 42 5.54 -1.49 -3.02
CA ARG A 42 5.51 -2.86 -3.52
C ARG A 42 5.71 -3.86 -2.37
N LEU A 43 5.15 -5.07 -2.51
CA LEU A 43 5.30 -6.11 -1.48
C LEU A 43 6.78 -6.33 -1.09
N GLY A 44 7.68 -6.37 -2.08
CA GLY A 44 9.11 -6.53 -1.82
C GLY A 44 9.71 -5.39 -1.01
N GLU A 45 9.26 -4.17 -1.24
CA GLU A 45 9.67 -2.99 -0.48
C GLU A 45 9.14 -3.07 0.96
N ILE A 46 7.84 -3.40 1.14
CA ILE A 46 7.22 -3.54 2.47
C ILE A 46 7.93 -4.57 3.34
N VAL A 47 8.18 -5.76 2.81
CA VAL A 47 8.88 -6.81 3.57
C VAL A 47 10.36 -6.50 3.78
N GLY A 48 10.94 -5.65 2.93
CA GLY A 48 12.33 -5.21 3.02
C GLY A 48 12.60 -4.07 4.00
N LEU A 49 11.55 -3.37 4.47
CA LEU A 49 11.72 -2.29 5.44
C LEU A 49 12.33 -2.78 6.75
N ASP A 50 13.18 -1.95 7.31
CA ASP A 50 13.70 -2.07 8.67
C ASP A 50 12.98 -1.09 9.59
N VAL A 51 13.12 -1.29 10.88
CA VAL A 51 12.51 -0.42 11.91
C VAL A 51 12.97 1.02 11.71
N GLY A 52 14.28 1.26 11.56
CA GLY A 52 14.86 2.59 11.39
C GLY A 52 14.47 3.30 10.08
N ASP A 53 13.98 2.57 9.06
CA ASP A 53 13.40 3.22 7.87
C ASP A 53 12.12 3.99 8.21
N VAL A 54 11.33 3.49 9.17
CA VAL A 54 9.96 3.97 9.46
C VAL A 54 9.88 4.73 10.78
N PHE A 55 10.73 4.39 11.76
CA PHE A 55 10.71 4.99 13.09
C PHE A 55 12.00 5.74 13.38
N ALA A 56 11.89 6.82 14.15
CA ALA A 56 13.02 7.45 14.82
C ALA A 56 13.43 6.61 16.04
N PRO A 57 14.61 6.86 16.64
CA PRO A 57 15.08 6.09 17.81
C PRO A 57 14.13 6.11 19.01
N ASP A 58 13.32 7.15 19.16
CA ASP A 58 12.30 7.30 20.21
C ASP A 58 10.97 6.58 19.89
N GLY A 59 10.90 5.81 18.80
CA GLY A 59 9.69 5.14 18.34
C GLY A 59 8.67 6.03 17.65
N THR A 60 9.02 7.28 17.39
CA THR A 60 8.15 8.19 16.62
C THR A 60 8.15 7.80 15.15
N PRO A 61 6.97 7.58 14.52
CA PRO A 61 6.92 7.31 13.08
C PRO A 61 7.39 8.53 12.26
N ARG A 62 8.26 8.28 11.29
CA ARG A 62 8.69 9.29 10.32
C ARG A 62 7.53 9.63 9.37
N VAL A 63 7.30 10.89 9.08
CA VAL A 63 6.31 11.29 8.06
C VAL A 63 6.83 11.01 6.64
N ARG A 64 8.15 11.11 6.45
CA ARG A 64 8.85 10.80 5.19
C ARG A 64 9.73 9.58 5.40
N VAL A 65 9.43 8.51 4.68
CA VAL A 65 10.15 7.22 4.73
C VAL A 65 10.99 7.08 3.46
N ARG A 66 12.29 6.81 3.64
CA ARG A 66 13.18 6.51 2.53
C ARG A 66 13.18 5.03 2.22
N VAL A 67 12.74 4.68 1.03
CA VAL A 67 12.88 3.33 0.48
C VAL A 67 14.31 3.20 -0.03
N ARG A 68 15.12 2.40 0.64
CA ARG A 68 16.55 2.21 0.32
C ARG A 68 16.72 1.55 -1.04
N ALA A 69 17.80 1.84 -1.73
CA ALA A 69 18.12 1.26 -3.04
C ALA A 69 18.12 -0.28 -3.03
N ALA A 70 18.63 -0.88 -1.96
CA ALA A 70 18.71 -2.33 -1.78
C ALA A 70 17.35 -3.05 -1.81
N ILE A 71 16.26 -2.38 -1.40
CA ILE A 71 14.90 -2.95 -1.39
C ILE A 71 14.02 -2.41 -2.52
N ALA A 72 14.42 -1.32 -3.14
CA ALA A 72 13.67 -0.68 -4.23
C ALA A 72 13.75 -1.48 -5.53
N LYS A 73 12.63 -1.64 -6.22
CA LYS A 73 12.63 -2.24 -7.56
C LYS A 73 13.45 -1.36 -8.51
N GLY A 74 14.48 -1.93 -9.12
CA GLY A 74 15.38 -1.21 -10.04
C GLY A 74 16.51 -0.45 -9.33
N GLY A 75 16.78 -0.72 -8.02
CA GLY A 75 17.96 -0.22 -7.32
C GLY A 75 18.02 1.30 -7.10
N ARG A 76 16.88 2.01 -7.26
CA ARG A 76 16.84 3.46 -7.07
C ARG A 76 16.10 3.79 -5.78
N ALA A 77 16.81 4.40 -4.83
CA ALA A 77 16.21 4.89 -3.61
C ALA A 77 15.15 5.96 -3.92
N ALA A 78 14.09 5.99 -3.14
CA ALA A 78 13.02 6.97 -3.31
C ALA A 78 12.33 7.25 -1.97
N ASP A 79 11.67 8.39 -1.87
CA ASP A 79 10.91 8.74 -0.68
C ASP A 79 9.42 8.46 -0.87
N VAL A 80 8.76 8.06 0.21
CA VAL A 80 7.31 7.98 0.33
C VAL A 80 6.86 8.80 1.54
N PHE A 81 5.68 9.39 1.44
CA PHE A 81 5.08 10.16 2.52
C PHE A 81 3.96 9.35 3.17
N LEU A 82 3.87 9.40 4.49
CA LEU A 82 2.88 8.66 5.25
C LEU A 82 1.66 9.55 5.53
N PRO A 83 0.44 9.13 5.14
CA PRO A 83 -0.78 9.82 5.54
C PRO A 83 -0.96 9.80 7.07
N ASP A 84 -1.57 10.83 7.66
CA ASP A 84 -1.77 10.95 9.11
C ASP A 84 -2.44 9.72 9.72
N LYS A 85 -3.47 9.17 9.06
CA LYS A 85 -4.15 7.95 9.50
C LYS A 85 -3.19 6.74 9.59
N LEU A 86 -2.18 6.68 8.73
CA LEU A 86 -1.17 5.63 8.76
C LEU A 86 -0.16 5.86 9.89
N VAL A 87 0.21 7.11 10.14
CA VAL A 87 1.07 7.48 11.27
C VAL A 87 0.46 7.03 12.61
N VAL A 88 -0.86 7.24 12.79
CA VAL A 88 -1.59 6.75 13.98
C VAL A 88 -1.50 5.22 14.11
N LYS A 89 -1.67 4.48 12.99
CA LYS A 89 -1.55 3.02 12.99
C LYS A 89 -0.13 2.55 13.30
N LEU A 90 0.86 3.25 12.81
CA LEU A 90 2.27 2.95 13.10
C LEU A 90 2.60 3.19 14.58
N LYS A 91 2.09 4.23 15.22
CA LYS A 91 2.23 4.41 16.69
C LYS A 91 1.65 3.24 17.46
N ARG A 92 0.48 2.70 17.03
CA ARG A 92 -0.09 1.49 17.62
C ARG A 92 0.77 0.26 17.35
N PHE A 93 1.35 0.15 16.14
CA PHE A 93 2.22 -0.96 15.76
C PHE A 93 3.53 -0.94 16.57
N TRP A 94 4.12 0.23 16.80
CA TRP A 94 5.30 0.38 17.66
C TRP A 94 5.04 -0.18 19.06
N ARG A 95 3.99 0.32 19.74
CA ARG A 95 3.61 -0.17 21.08
C ARG A 95 3.32 -1.67 21.10
N TRP A 96 2.77 -2.21 20.02
CA TRP A 96 2.52 -3.64 19.90
C TRP A 96 3.84 -4.44 19.79
N LYS A 97 4.84 -3.93 19.07
CA LYS A 97 6.19 -4.55 19.00
C LYS A 97 6.85 -4.56 20.37
N GLU A 98 6.85 -3.41 21.07
CA GLU A 98 7.41 -3.27 22.42
C GLU A 98 6.75 -4.24 23.41
N ALA A 99 5.42 -4.29 23.44
CA ALA A 99 4.67 -5.18 24.33
C ALA A 99 4.94 -6.68 24.09
N ARG A 100 5.47 -7.04 22.91
CA ARG A 100 5.84 -8.42 22.55
C ARG A 100 7.32 -8.69 22.72
N GLY A 101 8.11 -7.72 23.13
CA GLY A 101 9.57 -7.84 23.18
C GLY A 101 10.21 -8.10 21.80
N GLU A 102 9.56 -7.66 20.71
CA GLU A 102 10.16 -7.77 19.39
C GLU A 102 11.33 -6.79 19.25
N ASP A 103 12.40 -7.23 18.57
CA ASP A 103 13.54 -6.37 18.30
C ASP A 103 13.09 -5.07 17.58
N ALA A 104 13.43 -3.94 18.20
CA ALA A 104 13.13 -2.59 17.73
C ALA A 104 14.41 -1.82 17.34
N SER A 105 15.56 -2.49 17.26
CA SER A 105 16.78 -1.87 16.76
C SER A 105 16.60 -1.35 15.32
N PRO A 106 17.32 -0.30 14.91
CA PRO A 106 17.13 0.31 13.59
C PRO A 106 17.26 -0.67 12.42
N ASP A 107 18.12 -1.68 12.53
CA ASP A 107 18.39 -2.67 11.49
C ASP A 107 17.47 -3.91 11.59
N ALA A 108 16.66 -4.00 12.66
CA ALA A 108 15.70 -5.07 12.82
C ALA A 108 14.61 -5.00 11.71
N PRO A 109 14.08 -6.15 11.25
CA PRO A 109 13.01 -6.14 10.28
C PRO A 109 11.76 -5.45 10.84
N LEU A 110 11.17 -4.53 10.06
CA LEU A 110 9.91 -3.89 10.44
C LEU A 110 8.82 -4.93 10.71
N PHE A 111 8.70 -5.92 9.83
CA PHE A 111 7.77 -7.04 9.97
C PHE A 111 8.55 -8.34 10.21
N ALA A 112 8.50 -8.83 11.43
CA ALA A 112 9.12 -10.08 11.83
C ALA A 112 8.12 -11.25 11.90
N ASN A 113 8.61 -12.47 11.77
CA ASN A 113 7.89 -13.69 12.08
C ASN A 113 8.06 -14.04 13.58
N GLN A 114 7.49 -15.16 14.02
CA GLN A 114 7.57 -15.61 15.43
C GLN A 114 9.00 -15.89 15.92
N SER A 115 9.95 -16.15 15.00
CA SER A 115 11.37 -16.37 15.33
C SER A 115 12.21 -15.10 15.21
N GLY A 116 11.60 -13.90 15.17
CA GLY A 116 12.29 -12.62 15.04
C GLY A 116 12.84 -12.33 13.62
N ARG A 117 12.76 -13.28 12.69
CA ARG A 117 13.29 -13.11 11.34
C ARG A 117 12.31 -12.36 10.44
N ARG A 118 12.84 -11.66 9.45
CA ARG A 118 12.05 -10.95 8.42
C ARG A 118 10.98 -11.84 7.81
N ILE A 119 9.75 -11.32 7.72
CA ILE A 119 8.64 -12.02 7.07
C ILE A 119 8.90 -12.18 5.57
N SER A 120 8.56 -13.32 5.00
CA SER A 120 8.72 -13.56 3.56
C SER A 120 7.54 -13.00 2.76
N LYS A 121 7.79 -12.65 1.49
CA LYS A 121 6.73 -12.27 0.52
C LYS A 121 5.64 -13.33 0.43
N ARG A 122 6.03 -14.62 0.39
CA ARG A 122 5.10 -15.75 0.33
C ARG A 122 4.17 -15.78 1.55
N ARG A 123 4.70 -15.52 2.76
CA ARG A 123 3.88 -15.48 3.98
C ARG A 123 2.86 -14.34 3.93
N VAL A 124 3.28 -13.14 3.49
CA VAL A 124 2.35 -12.01 3.34
C VAL A 124 1.27 -12.30 2.30
N GLN A 125 1.62 -12.90 1.16
CA GLN A 125 0.64 -13.30 0.15
C GLN A 125 -0.35 -14.34 0.67
N PHE A 126 0.13 -15.32 1.45
CA PHE A 126 -0.73 -16.33 2.08
C PHE A 126 -1.71 -15.70 3.08
N THR A 127 -1.22 -14.83 3.97
CA THR A 127 -2.09 -14.13 4.93
C THR A 127 -3.05 -13.16 4.22
N TRP A 128 -2.63 -12.50 3.16
CA TRP A 128 -3.49 -11.65 2.33
C TRP A 128 -4.67 -12.43 1.75
N ALA A 129 -4.43 -13.62 1.19
CA ALA A 129 -5.49 -14.47 0.68
C ALA A 129 -6.45 -14.94 1.78
N ALA A 130 -5.93 -15.26 2.98
CA ALA A 130 -6.75 -15.62 4.13
C ALA A 130 -7.64 -14.47 4.61
N TRP A 131 -7.10 -13.26 4.65
CA TRP A 131 -7.84 -12.06 5.05
C TRP A 131 -8.95 -11.69 4.06
N GLN A 132 -8.74 -11.86 2.75
CA GLN A 132 -9.77 -11.65 1.74
C GLN A 132 -10.95 -12.61 1.94
N ARG A 133 -10.67 -13.90 2.18
CA ARG A 133 -11.73 -14.88 2.49
C ARG A 133 -12.51 -14.50 3.75
N ARG A 134 -11.80 -14.07 4.81
CA ARG A 134 -12.43 -13.62 6.05
C ARG A 134 -13.26 -12.35 5.87
N ALA A 135 -12.83 -11.46 4.99
CA ALA A 135 -13.55 -10.25 4.60
C ALA A 135 -14.68 -10.51 3.61
N ARG A 136 -14.88 -11.78 3.19
CA ARG A 136 -15.91 -12.23 2.23
C ARG A 136 -15.84 -11.49 0.89
N PHE A 137 -14.62 -11.40 0.33
CA PHE A 137 -14.46 -10.86 -1.01
C PHE A 137 -15.00 -11.84 -2.04
N ASP A 138 -15.77 -11.33 -3.01
CA ASP A 138 -16.35 -12.14 -4.09
C ASP A 138 -15.30 -12.63 -5.09
N ARG A 139 -14.14 -11.98 -5.13
CA ARG A 139 -13.01 -12.31 -6.00
C ARG A 139 -11.68 -12.23 -5.25
N VAL A 140 -10.70 -12.98 -5.73
CA VAL A 140 -9.36 -12.99 -5.13
C VAL A 140 -8.44 -12.00 -5.85
N TYR A 141 -7.83 -11.12 -5.07
CA TYR A 141 -6.83 -10.16 -5.55
C TYR A 141 -5.42 -10.61 -5.18
N GLY A 142 -4.46 -10.41 -6.09
CA GLY A 142 -3.05 -10.42 -5.72
C GLY A 142 -2.73 -9.24 -4.79
N PHE A 143 -1.69 -9.36 -3.96
CA PHE A 143 -1.28 -8.27 -3.04
C PHE A 143 -0.99 -6.95 -3.78
N HIS A 144 -0.57 -7.04 -5.05
CA HIS A 144 -0.28 -5.86 -5.87
C HIS A 144 -1.49 -4.97 -6.15
N ALA A 145 -2.71 -5.52 -6.05
CA ALA A 145 -3.95 -4.76 -6.16
C ALA A 145 -4.05 -3.62 -5.12
N LEU A 146 -3.45 -3.79 -3.93
CA LEU A 146 -3.39 -2.73 -2.93
C LEU A 146 -2.61 -1.51 -3.44
N ARG A 147 -1.50 -1.73 -4.13
CA ARG A 147 -0.74 -0.65 -4.77
C ARG A 147 -1.53 -0.01 -5.91
N HIS A 148 -2.16 -0.82 -6.76
CA HIS A 148 -3.02 -0.29 -7.83
C HIS A 148 -4.12 0.58 -7.23
N THR A 149 -4.78 0.12 -6.18
CA THR A 149 -5.81 0.88 -5.45
C THR A 149 -5.25 2.20 -4.91
N ALA A 150 -4.07 2.18 -4.28
CA ALA A 150 -3.44 3.38 -3.74
C ALA A 150 -3.16 4.43 -4.83
N VAL A 151 -2.58 4.02 -5.96
CA VAL A 151 -2.29 4.94 -7.08
C VAL A 151 -3.57 5.50 -7.70
N THR A 152 -4.58 4.64 -7.91
CA THR A 152 -5.90 5.05 -8.42
C THR A 152 -6.57 6.05 -7.47
N ASN A 153 -6.52 5.80 -6.15
CA ASN A 153 -7.09 6.72 -5.16
C ASN A 153 -6.41 8.09 -5.21
N VAL A 154 -5.07 8.13 -5.32
CA VAL A 154 -4.34 9.41 -5.45
C VAL A 154 -4.77 10.15 -6.71
N TYR A 155 -4.81 9.46 -7.86
CA TYR A 155 -5.25 10.08 -9.10
C TYR A 155 -6.70 10.58 -9.01
N ARG A 156 -7.63 9.76 -8.50
CA ARG A 156 -9.05 10.14 -8.38
C ARG A 156 -9.26 11.36 -7.48
N THR A 157 -8.46 11.47 -6.42
CA THR A 157 -8.55 12.61 -5.47
C THR A 157 -7.92 13.88 -6.04
N SER A 158 -6.76 13.76 -6.68
CA SER A 158 -6.00 14.93 -7.16
C SER A 158 -6.34 15.34 -8.60
N ARG A 159 -6.80 14.38 -9.43
CA ARG A 159 -6.95 14.50 -10.89
C ARG A 159 -5.63 14.88 -11.58
N ASP A 160 -4.50 14.66 -10.93
CA ASP A 160 -3.17 14.98 -11.42
C ASP A 160 -2.38 13.69 -11.72
N LEU A 161 -2.08 13.47 -13.00
CA LEU A 161 -1.31 12.32 -13.48
C LEU A 161 0.13 12.33 -12.97
N PHE A 162 0.76 13.51 -12.92
CA PHE A 162 2.16 13.62 -12.49
C PHE A 162 2.30 13.41 -10.98
N LEU A 163 1.31 13.85 -10.19
CA LEU A 163 1.25 13.55 -8.77
C LEU A 163 1.10 12.04 -8.55
N ALA A 164 0.21 11.37 -9.28
CA ALA A 164 0.03 9.92 -9.22
C ALA A 164 1.29 9.17 -9.68
N GLN A 165 1.98 9.64 -10.74
CA GLN A 165 3.26 9.10 -11.20
C GLN A 165 4.33 9.20 -10.10
N ARG A 166 4.48 10.37 -9.51
CA ARG A 166 5.43 10.61 -8.43
C ARG A 166 5.15 9.75 -7.21
N PHE A 167 3.88 9.67 -6.79
CA PHE A 167 3.43 8.78 -5.71
C PHE A 167 3.76 7.31 -6.00
N ALA A 168 3.45 6.84 -7.21
CA ALA A 168 3.75 5.49 -7.64
C ALA A 168 5.26 5.25 -7.85
N ARG A 169 6.06 6.29 -7.97
CA ARG A 169 7.48 6.22 -8.31
C ARG A 169 7.69 5.48 -9.64
N HIS A 170 6.87 5.81 -10.64
CA HIS A 170 7.01 5.30 -12.00
C HIS A 170 8.02 6.13 -12.77
N ALA A 171 8.95 5.46 -13.46
CA ALA A 171 9.94 6.14 -14.30
C ALA A 171 9.30 6.85 -15.50
N SER A 172 8.21 6.31 -16.03
CA SER A 172 7.48 6.87 -17.17
C SER A 172 6.02 7.19 -16.79
N PRO A 173 5.49 8.35 -17.25
CA PRO A 173 4.07 8.68 -17.10
C PRO A 173 3.15 7.64 -17.76
N LEU A 174 3.59 7.03 -18.87
CA LEU A 174 2.83 6.00 -19.58
C LEU A 174 2.46 4.81 -18.69
N THR A 175 3.31 4.46 -17.74
CA THR A 175 3.00 3.42 -16.74
C THR A 175 1.86 3.85 -15.80
N THR A 176 1.61 5.15 -15.68
CA THR A 176 0.58 5.71 -14.80
C THR A 176 -0.74 5.98 -15.53
N VAL A 177 -0.71 6.14 -16.85
CA VAL A 177 -1.91 6.39 -17.67
C VAL A 177 -2.99 5.31 -17.45
N VAL A 178 -2.61 4.06 -17.21
CA VAL A 178 -3.56 2.97 -16.95
C VAL A 178 -4.48 3.21 -15.72
N TYR A 179 -4.12 4.15 -14.85
CA TYR A 179 -4.91 4.53 -13.67
C TYR A 179 -5.86 5.72 -13.94
N THR A 180 -5.78 6.33 -15.11
CA THR A 180 -6.58 7.50 -15.48
C THR A 180 -7.83 7.15 -16.27
N HIS A 181 -8.02 5.88 -16.64
CA HIS A 181 -9.21 5.46 -17.37
C HIS A 181 -10.46 5.70 -16.52
N PRO A 182 -11.40 6.51 -17.03
CA PRO A 182 -12.67 6.74 -16.36
C PRO A 182 -13.48 5.43 -16.31
N SER A 183 -14.27 5.25 -15.27
CA SER A 183 -15.33 4.24 -15.26
C SER A 183 -16.45 4.66 -16.21
N ASP A 184 -17.29 3.69 -16.61
CA ASP A 184 -18.48 4.01 -17.43
C ASP A 184 -19.38 5.03 -16.74
N GLU A 185 -19.48 5.00 -15.41
CA GLU A 185 -20.23 5.98 -14.61
C GLU A 185 -19.59 7.37 -14.67
N GLU A 186 -18.26 7.47 -14.59
CA GLU A 186 -17.54 8.75 -14.73
C GLU A 186 -17.67 9.29 -16.16
N LEU A 187 -17.62 8.42 -17.17
CA LEU A 187 -17.84 8.79 -18.57
C LEU A 187 -19.26 9.30 -18.77
N LEU A 188 -20.28 8.57 -18.30
CA LEU A 188 -21.67 8.97 -18.39
C LEU A 188 -21.96 10.31 -17.70
N ALA A 189 -21.38 10.51 -16.50
CA ALA A 189 -21.51 11.78 -15.78
C ALA A 189 -20.88 12.93 -16.58
N GLY A 190 -19.71 12.72 -17.16
CA GLY A 190 -19.02 13.69 -18.01
C GLY A 190 -19.84 14.05 -19.26
N VAL A 191 -20.39 13.05 -19.95
CA VAL A 191 -21.22 13.26 -21.13
C VAL A 191 -22.51 14.03 -20.82
N ARG A 192 -23.16 13.71 -19.69
CA ARG A 192 -24.39 14.43 -19.25
C ARG A 192 -24.15 15.90 -18.89
N SER A 193 -22.92 16.30 -18.63
CA SER A 193 -22.58 17.70 -18.33
C SER A 193 -22.28 18.54 -19.58
N LEU A 194 -22.31 17.94 -20.78
CA LEU A 194 -22.08 18.67 -22.02
C LEU A 194 -23.34 19.49 -22.39
N ASN A 195 -23.09 20.76 -22.69
CA ASN A 195 -24.13 21.66 -23.26
C ASN A 195 -24.18 21.47 -24.76
N CYS A 196 -25.04 20.61 -25.25
CA CYS A 196 -25.31 20.40 -26.67
C CYS A 196 -26.83 20.34 -26.95
#